data_40777a7e610f30628e5fa7f572e0d1e5
#
_entry.id   40777a7e610f30628e5fa7f572e0d1e5
#
_cell.length_a   1.000
_cell.length_b   1.000
_cell.length_c   1.000
_cell.angle_alpha   90.00
_cell.angle_beta   90.00
_cell.angle_gamma   90.00
#
_symmetry.space_group_name_H-M   'P 1'
#
loop_
_entity.id
_entity.type
_entity.pdbx_description
1 polymer ?
#
loop_
_entity_poly.entity_id
_entity_poly.type
_entity_poly.pdbx_seq_one_letter_code
_entity_poly.pdbx_strand_id
1 'polypeptide(L)'
;MMKKILLLGVLLLSVALVAPAQRADNYPPQNKNVVIDHTNLPIVWLDVDGVMILRDERITARMKIIHNGDGQVNYADTVAHPGQRIDYEGYVALRYRGNSSFNHSRKPYSFRPLDKPLEEGGTKQKVKLLGMGKDNNWALLAPYSDQTMVRDLLARHMARPWMEFTPDGRYCELYLDGIYYGVYILVEVVSKGKHRLNLDDPGESGDDLTGGYIMEVDRYENPVYVSSYHPVTNSGASISNRYIYFQYKSPDYEDMTAAQIQYIQSRIRAMENTFASTNYQDPATGYRQYIDVMNFIDYQLAQELAHNVDAYRLSGKFFKRRDSEDPRFKMVLWDMDLTYGIPYYHGGWQTDQWSYRLNDTLFIKGDNYLIPFWWYKLNNDPAYTAQLKERWAQYRRSNIQPERIMAVIDSLSGVLTADGAIDRNSPAWPRWGGYVWPNNYIPQNYADAISFLKQWITERIAWMDEQLGFDPNARELGDVNGDGNINIADVTLLIRYILSGNATDVWVDSSDCDQDGNVNIADVTALISFVLGGSWP
;
A
#
# COMPACT_ATOMS: atom_id res chain seq x y z
N MET A 1 21.13 -37.59 -87.84
CA MET A 1 21.97 -36.57 -87.20
C MET A 1 21.10 -35.72 -86.29
N MET A 2 21.04 -36.07 -85.02
CA MET A 2 20.25 -35.31 -84.03
C MET A 2 21.19 -34.44 -83.21
N LYS A 3 21.00 -33.12 -83.25
CA LYS A 3 21.72 -32.17 -82.40
C LYS A 3 21.04 -32.12 -81.01
N LYS A 4 21.80 -32.47 -79.97
CA LYS A 4 21.41 -32.25 -78.56
C LYS A 4 21.59 -30.78 -78.25
N ILE A 5 20.50 -30.11 -77.82
CA ILE A 5 20.54 -28.78 -77.22
C ILE A 5 20.60 -28.99 -75.73
N LEU A 6 21.69 -28.49 -75.12
CA LEU A 6 21.88 -28.45 -73.63
C LEU A 6 21.25 -27.18 -73.10
N LEU A 7 20.16 -27.31 -72.32
CA LEU A 7 19.54 -26.19 -71.62
C LEU A 7 20.21 -26.03 -70.28
N LEU A 8 20.98 -24.95 -70.10
CA LEU A 8 21.57 -24.57 -68.83
C LEU A 8 20.51 -23.76 -68.05
N GLY A 9 19.88 -24.39 -67.04
CA GLY A 9 18.97 -23.68 -66.10
C GLY A 9 19.78 -22.92 -65.05
N VAL A 10 19.75 -21.61 -65.10
CA VAL A 10 20.28 -20.74 -64.03
C VAL A 10 19.22 -20.66 -62.99
N LEU A 11 19.48 -21.30 -61.82
CA LEU A 11 18.68 -21.19 -60.58
C LEU A 11 19.03 -19.86 -59.90
N LEU A 12 18.20 -18.82 -60.10
CA LEU A 12 18.27 -17.59 -59.33
C LEU A 12 17.72 -17.87 -57.91
N LEU A 13 18.60 -18.06 -56.91
CA LEU A 13 18.24 -18.01 -55.51
C LEU A 13 17.91 -16.55 -55.15
N SER A 14 16.62 -16.20 -55.10
CA SER A 14 16.17 -14.97 -54.49
C SER A 14 16.33 -15.10 -52.95
N VAL A 15 17.42 -14.60 -52.40
CA VAL A 15 17.53 -14.35 -50.98
C VAL A 15 16.58 -13.18 -50.66
N ALA A 16 15.39 -13.51 -50.18
CA ALA A 16 14.52 -12.51 -49.58
C ALA A 16 15.24 -11.99 -48.33
N LEU A 17 15.79 -10.79 -48.40
CA LEU A 17 16.17 -10.01 -47.24
C LEU A 17 14.86 -9.75 -46.45
N VAL A 18 14.58 -10.58 -45.47
CA VAL A 18 13.56 -10.28 -44.46
C VAL A 18 14.08 -9.04 -43.71
N ALA A 19 13.50 -7.89 -44.05
CA ALA A 19 13.74 -6.70 -43.25
C ALA A 19 13.42 -7.05 -41.80
N PRO A 20 14.28 -6.70 -40.83
CA PRO A 20 13.95 -6.94 -39.44
C PRO A 20 12.59 -6.31 -39.14
N ALA A 21 11.66 -7.13 -38.65
CA ALA A 21 10.36 -6.65 -38.23
C ALA A 21 10.60 -5.44 -37.30
N GLN A 22 9.96 -4.32 -37.63
CA GLN A 22 10.09 -3.09 -36.84
C GLN A 22 9.58 -3.44 -35.46
N ARG A 23 10.48 -3.51 -34.47
CA ARG A 23 10.15 -3.87 -33.08
C ARG A 23 9.20 -2.82 -32.55
N ALA A 24 8.11 -3.23 -31.91
CA ALA A 24 7.17 -2.32 -31.29
C ALA A 24 7.81 -1.72 -30.02
N ASP A 25 7.69 -0.40 -29.85
CA ASP A 25 8.18 0.28 -28.64
C ASP A 25 7.35 -0.12 -27.40
N ASN A 26 8.01 -0.30 -26.28
CA ASN A 26 7.40 -0.61 -24.98
C ASN A 26 6.90 0.66 -24.26
N TYR A 27 5.92 1.38 -24.83
CA TYR A 27 5.31 2.60 -24.28
C TYR A 27 6.35 3.61 -23.77
N PRO A 28 7.21 4.13 -24.62
CA PRO A 28 8.31 5.00 -24.20
C PRO A 28 7.80 6.36 -23.69
N PRO A 29 8.62 7.07 -22.91
CA PRO A 29 8.32 8.44 -22.48
C PRO A 29 8.25 9.40 -23.67
N GLN A 30 7.64 10.57 -23.45
CA GLN A 30 7.50 11.59 -24.49
C GLN A 30 8.86 12.13 -24.97
N ASN A 31 9.79 12.34 -24.03
CA ASN A 31 11.17 12.69 -24.37
C ASN A 31 12.11 11.52 -24.07
N LYS A 32 12.62 10.90 -25.11
CA LYS A 32 13.55 9.75 -25.04
C LYS A 32 15.02 10.19 -24.84
N ASN A 33 15.32 11.49 -24.91
CA ASN A 33 16.70 12.01 -24.84
C ASN A 33 17.12 12.42 -23.42
N VAL A 34 16.28 12.16 -22.42
CA VAL A 34 16.66 12.41 -21.03
C VAL A 34 17.71 11.38 -20.61
N VAL A 35 18.78 11.85 -19.99
CA VAL A 35 19.86 11.01 -19.49
C VAL A 35 20.14 11.36 -18.03
N ILE A 36 20.61 10.37 -17.28
CA ILE A 36 21.15 10.57 -15.94
C ILE A 36 22.67 10.63 -16.06
N ASP A 37 23.28 11.70 -15.59
CA ASP A 37 24.71 11.73 -15.29
C ASP A 37 24.92 11.06 -13.93
N HIS A 38 24.29 11.60 -12.90
CA HIS A 38 24.30 11.06 -11.54
C HIS A 38 22.96 11.27 -10.85
N THR A 39 22.72 10.53 -9.76
CA THR A 39 21.52 10.62 -8.94
C THR A 39 21.74 10.05 -7.56
N ASN A 40 21.03 10.57 -6.55
CA ASN A 40 20.95 9.98 -5.21
C ASN A 40 20.02 8.75 -5.15
N LEU A 41 19.23 8.50 -6.20
CA LEU A 41 18.33 7.35 -6.26
C LEU A 41 19.03 6.12 -6.83
N PRO A 42 18.65 4.89 -6.44
CA PRO A 42 19.03 3.68 -7.16
C PRO A 42 18.67 3.77 -8.64
N ILE A 43 19.54 3.27 -9.52
CA ILE A 43 19.29 3.20 -10.95
C ILE A 43 18.96 1.75 -11.31
N VAL A 44 17.77 1.53 -11.87
CA VAL A 44 17.30 0.22 -12.36
C VAL A 44 17.42 0.19 -13.87
N TRP A 45 18.21 -0.72 -14.38
CA TRP A 45 18.30 -1.04 -15.81
C TRP A 45 17.50 -2.30 -16.10
N LEU A 46 16.58 -2.21 -17.05
CA LEU A 46 15.88 -3.35 -17.65
C LEU A 46 16.26 -3.40 -19.13
N ASP A 47 16.63 -4.58 -19.59
CA ASP A 47 16.96 -4.83 -20.98
C ASP A 47 16.13 -6.03 -21.45
N VAL A 48 15.25 -5.78 -22.39
CA VAL A 48 14.36 -6.79 -23.00
C VAL A 48 14.72 -7.05 -24.46
N ASP A 49 15.87 -6.54 -24.94
CA ASP A 49 16.33 -6.63 -26.35
C ASP A 49 15.25 -6.16 -27.35
N GLY A 50 14.43 -5.17 -26.97
CA GLY A 50 13.30 -4.65 -27.75
C GLY A 50 12.14 -5.64 -27.89
N VAL A 51 12.08 -6.70 -27.11
CA VAL A 51 10.92 -7.60 -27.05
C VAL A 51 9.76 -6.86 -26.40
N MET A 52 8.55 -6.98 -26.98
CA MET A 52 7.34 -6.39 -26.41
C MET A 52 7.02 -7.04 -25.06
N ILE A 53 6.90 -6.23 -24.02
CA ILE A 53 6.45 -6.69 -22.72
C ILE A 53 4.94 -6.96 -22.79
N LEU A 54 4.51 -8.10 -22.26
CA LEU A 54 3.11 -8.52 -22.26
C LEU A 54 2.47 -8.29 -20.89
N ARG A 55 1.14 -8.27 -20.83
CA ARG A 55 0.38 -8.18 -19.58
C ARG A 55 0.17 -9.54 -18.93
N ASP A 56 -0.20 -10.52 -19.72
CA ASP A 56 -0.68 -11.82 -19.22
C ASP A 56 0.43 -12.87 -19.19
N GLU A 57 1.47 -12.68 -19.98
CA GLU A 57 2.63 -13.56 -20.04
C GLU A 57 3.89 -12.84 -19.57
N ARG A 58 4.85 -13.61 -19.06
CA ARG A 58 6.16 -13.08 -18.67
C ARG A 58 7.17 -13.35 -19.77
N ILE A 59 8.00 -12.35 -20.03
CA ILE A 59 9.18 -12.45 -20.89
C ILE A 59 10.43 -12.44 -20.02
N THR A 60 11.53 -12.96 -20.56
CA THR A 60 12.86 -12.79 -19.96
C THR A 60 13.35 -11.35 -20.17
N ALA A 61 13.87 -10.74 -19.12
CA ALA A 61 14.63 -9.49 -19.19
C ALA A 61 15.92 -9.63 -18.39
N ARG A 62 16.95 -8.87 -18.77
CA ARG A 62 18.10 -8.62 -17.89
C ARG A 62 17.82 -7.42 -17.01
N MET A 63 18.14 -7.51 -15.74
CA MET A 63 18.01 -6.43 -14.78
C MET A 63 19.33 -6.17 -14.09
N LYS A 64 19.65 -4.88 -13.93
CA LYS A 64 20.78 -4.43 -13.12
C LYS A 64 20.32 -3.29 -12.23
N ILE A 65 20.66 -3.33 -10.95
CA ILE A 65 20.36 -2.28 -9.98
C ILE A 65 21.69 -1.74 -9.43
N ILE A 66 21.95 -0.46 -9.67
CA ILE A 66 23.10 0.26 -9.13
C ILE A 66 22.64 1.02 -7.89
N HIS A 67 23.30 0.79 -6.75
CA HIS A 67 23.00 1.46 -5.50
C HIS A 67 24.21 1.49 -4.58
N ASN A 68 24.90 2.62 -4.51
CA ASN A 68 26.10 2.82 -3.71
C ASN A 68 25.84 2.92 -2.20
N GLY A 69 24.57 3.06 -1.81
CA GLY A 69 24.09 3.22 -0.43
C GLY A 69 23.18 4.42 -0.29
N ASP A 70 22.42 4.48 0.80
CA ASP A 70 21.50 5.58 1.07
C ASP A 70 22.27 6.91 1.15
N GLY A 71 21.78 7.93 0.43
CA GLY A 71 22.41 9.25 0.35
C GLY A 71 23.73 9.28 -0.45
N GLN A 72 24.15 8.17 -1.05
CA GLN A 72 25.32 8.14 -1.93
C GLN A 72 24.92 8.37 -3.39
N VAL A 73 25.82 8.97 -4.14
CA VAL A 73 25.62 9.23 -5.57
C VAL A 73 25.80 7.96 -6.39
N ASN A 74 24.87 7.70 -7.32
CA ASN A 74 24.91 6.64 -8.30
C ASN A 74 25.09 7.25 -9.70
N TYR A 75 25.91 6.61 -10.53
CA TYR A 75 26.19 7.04 -11.90
C TYR A 75 25.61 6.04 -12.91
N ALA A 76 24.99 6.55 -13.96
CA ALA A 76 24.45 5.69 -15.02
C ALA A 76 25.57 5.07 -15.88
N ASP A 77 26.65 5.83 -16.14
CA ASP A 77 27.82 5.33 -16.86
C ASP A 77 28.73 4.52 -15.94
N THR A 78 28.63 3.20 -16.02
CA THR A 78 29.47 2.29 -15.24
C THR A 78 30.87 2.10 -15.81
N VAL A 79 31.16 2.59 -17.02
CA VAL A 79 32.48 2.55 -17.63
C VAL A 79 33.31 3.72 -17.14
N ALA A 80 32.74 4.94 -17.16
CA ALA A 80 33.40 6.12 -16.60
C ALA A 80 33.52 6.05 -15.06
N HIS A 81 32.59 5.37 -14.39
CA HIS A 81 32.55 5.22 -12.94
C HIS A 81 32.60 3.73 -12.54
N PRO A 82 33.77 3.06 -12.68
CA PRO A 82 33.92 1.68 -12.31
C PRO A 82 33.92 1.50 -10.79
N GLY A 83 33.50 0.35 -10.30
CA GLY A 83 33.52 0.02 -8.87
C GLY A 83 32.28 0.46 -8.10
N GLN A 84 31.22 0.91 -8.77
CA GLN A 84 29.94 1.15 -8.13
C GLN A 84 29.36 -0.16 -7.57
N ARG A 85 28.64 -0.06 -6.47
CA ARG A 85 27.94 -1.19 -5.87
C ARG A 85 26.76 -1.60 -6.72
N ILE A 86 26.76 -2.85 -7.14
CA ILE A 86 25.64 -3.50 -7.82
C ILE A 86 24.82 -4.22 -6.75
N ASP A 87 23.59 -3.77 -6.52
CA ASP A 87 22.67 -4.37 -5.56
C ASP A 87 22.05 -5.65 -6.13
N TYR A 88 21.78 -5.68 -7.44
CA TYR A 88 21.32 -6.85 -8.17
C TYR A 88 21.81 -6.81 -9.62
N GLU A 89 22.18 -7.98 -10.16
CA GLU A 89 22.41 -8.20 -11.58
C GLU A 89 22.04 -9.64 -11.94
N GLY A 90 21.12 -9.79 -12.92
CA GLY A 90 20.64 -11.11 -13.33
C GLY A 90 19.42 -11.08 -14.23
N TYR A 91 18.85 -12.26 -14.46
CA TYR A 91 17.62 -12.40 -15.24
C TYR A 91 16.39 -12.21 -14.38
N VAL A 92 15.32 -11.68 -15.01
CA VAL A 92 14.00 -11.54 -14.38
C VAL A 92 12.91 -11.96 -15.35
N ALA A 93 11.85 -12.59 -14.83
CA ALA A 93 10.61 -12.83 -15.55
C ALA A 93 9.74 -11.58 -15.41
N LEU A 94 9.64 -10.77 -16.45
CA LEU A 94 9.01 -9.45 -16.49
C LEU A 94 7.65 -9.49 -17.19
N ARG A 95 6.67 -8.72 -16.68
CA ARG A 95 5.41 -8.42 -17.38
C ARG A 95 4.84 -7.09 -16.94
N TYR A 96 3.92 -6.52 -17.71
CA TYR A 96 3.08 -5.44 -17.23
C TYR A 96 2.16 -5.92 -16.11
N ARG A 97 1.71 -4.99 -15.28
CA ARG A 97 0.75 -5.25 -14.21
C ARG A 97 -0.36 -4.19 -14.18
N GLY A 98 -1.33 -4.43 -13.30
CA GLY A 98 -2.43 -3.52 -13.01
C GLY A 98 -3.64 -3.72 -13.91
N ASN A 99 -4.78 -3.23 -13.45
CA ASN A 99 -6.03 -3.16 -14.20
C ASN A 99 -6.20 -1.77 -14.83
N SER A 100 -6.66 -0.79 -14.06
CA SER A 100 -6.78 0.61 -14.52
C SER A 100 -5.41 1.22 -14.84
N SER A 101 -4.40 1.00 -14.01
CA SER A 101 -3.04 1.51 -14.20
C SER A 101 -2.36 0.98 -15.47
N PHE A 102 -2.74 -0.21 -15.96
CA PHE A 102 -2.28 -0.70 -17.26
C PHE A 102 -2.73 0.17 -18.44
N ASN A 103 -3.84 0.90 -18.31
CA ASN A 103 -4.34 1.76 -19.38
C ASN A 103 -3.60 3.11 -19.48
N HIS A 104 -2.77 3.46 -18.50
CA HIS A 104 -1.96 4.68 -18.53
C HIS A 104 -0.78 4.54 -19.49
N SER A 105 -0.28 5.66 -20.03
CA SER A 105 0.90 5.66 -20.90
C SER A 105 2.15 5.18 -20.17
N ARG A 106 2.30 5.51 -18.90
CA ARG A 106 3.39 5.06 -18.04
C ARG A 106 2.99 3.77 -17.33
N LYS A 107 3.58 2.66 -17.75
CA LYS A 107 3.19 1.30 -17.33
C LYS A 107 3.89 0.87 -16.05
N PRO A 108 3.18 0.26 -15.08
CA PRO A 108 3.80 -0.47 -13.98
C PRO A 108 4.21 -1.88 -14.40
N TYR A 109 5.24 -2.43 -13.72
CA TYR A 109 5.78 -3.75 -14.01
C TYR A 109 5.68 -4.67 -12.79
N SER A 110 5.57 -5.97 -13.05
CA SER A 110 5.77 -7.05 -12.08
C SER A 110 6.91 -7.92 -12.56
N PHE A 111 7.85 -8.23 -11.68
CA PHE A 111 8.96 -9.08 -12.04
C PHE A 111 9.29 -10.11 -10.96
N ARG A 112 9.96 -11.20 -11.41
CA ARG A 112 10.44 -12.30 -10.57
C ARG A 112 11.89 -12.59 -10.93
N PRO A 113 12.85 -12.43 -10.04
CA PRO A 113 14.24 -12.82 -10.30
C PRO A 113 14.35 -14.30 -10.66
N LEU A 114 15.25 -14.60 -11.60
CA LEU A 114 15.49 -15.93 -12.14
C LEU A 114 16.96 -16.33 -12.03
N ASP A 115 17.23 -17.65 -11.96
CA ASP A 115 18.57 -18.22 -12.05
C ASP A 115 19.15 -18.24 -13.47
N LYS A 116 18.27 -18.30 -14.49
CA LYS A 116 18.58 -18.28 -15.91
C LYS A 116 17.35 -17.85 -16.72
N PRO A 117 17.46 -17.60 -18.03
CA PRO A 117 16.34 -17.24 -18.89
C PRO A 117 15.16 -18.23 -18.82
N LEU A 118 13.92 -17.72 -19.00
CA LEU A 118 12.71 -18.57 -19.05
C LEU A 118 12.79 -19.62 -20.15
N GLU A 119 13.34 -19.26 -21.30
CA GLU A 119 13.50 -20.10 -22.49
C GLU A 119 14.43 -21.29 -22.22
N GLU A 120 15.32 -21.16 -21.25
CA GLU A 120 16.21 -22.21 -20.76
C GLU A 120 15.66 -22.98 -19.55
N GLY A 121 14.41 -22.74 -19.18
CA GLY A 121 13.76 -23.33 -18.01
C GLY A 121 14.16 -22.67 -16.70
N GLY A 122 14.32 -21.34 -16.70
CA GLY A 122 14.68 -20.55 -15.52
C GLY A 122 13.67 -20.66 -14.39
N THR A 123 14.18 -20.74 -13.15
CA THR A 123 13.39 -20.86 -11.92
C THR A 123 13.47 -19.61 -11.05
N LYS A 124 12.40 -19.34 -10.31
CA LYS A 124 12.29 -18.16 -9.44
C LYS A 124 13.35 -18.19 -8.34
N GLN A 125 14.05 -17.08 -8.15
CA GLN A 125 15.04 -16.89 -7.10
C GLN A 125 14.56 -15.86 -6.08
N LYS A 126 14.72 -16.17 -4.78
CA LYS A 126 14.49 -15.17 -3.74
C LYS A 126 15.74 -14.30 -3.59
N VAL A 127 15.59 -12.98 -3.73
CA VAL A 127 16.67 -12.00 -3.61
C VAL A 127 16.27 -10.88 -2.65
N LYS A 128 17.28 -10.20 -2.06
CA LYS A 128 17.09 -8.91 -1.41
C LYS A 128 17.30 -7.83 -2.46
N LEU A 129 16.47 -6.81 -2.45
CA LEU A 129 16.64 -5.62 -3.30
C LEU A 129 16.56 -4.37 -2.44
N LEU A 130 17.54 -3.49 -2.57
CA LEU A 130 17.61 -2.18 -1.90
C LEU A 130 17.34 -2.26 -0.38
N GLY A 131 17.90 -3.28 0.27
CA GLY A 131 17.75 -3.51 1.71
C GLY A 131 16.42 -4.12 2.17
N MET A 132 15.42 -4.24 1.26
CA MET A 132 14.13 -4.84 1.56
C MET A 132 14.21 -6.35 1.75
N GLY A 133 13.18 -6.96 2.34
CA GLY A 133 13.15 -8.37 2.70
C GLY A 133 13.29 -9.32 1.50
N LYS A 134 14.01 -10.44 1.68
CA LYS A 134 14.28 -11.42 0.62
C LYS A 134 13.02 -12.11 0.12
N ASP A 135 12.68 -11.93 -1.17
CA ASP A 135 11.54 -12.57 -1.82
C ASP A 135 11.76 -12.71 -3.33
N ASN A 136 10.84 -13.39 -4.02
CA ASN A 136 10.85 -13.54 -5.49
C ASN A 136 9.72 -12.79 -6.20
N ASN A 137 8.86 -12.05 -5.49
CA ASN A 137 7.78 -11.25 -6.06
C ASN A 137 8.03 -9.76 -5.80
N TRP A 138 8.19 -9.00 -6.88
CA TRP A 138 8.49 -7.57 -6.84
C TRP A 138 7.67 -6.81 -7.86
N ALA A 139 7.51 -5.51 -7.62
CA ALA A 139 6.87 -4.62 -8.59
C ALA A 139 7.62 -3.29 -8.70
N LEU A 140 7.57 -2.72 -9.91
CA LEU A 140 7.92 -1.33 -10.19
C LEU A 140 6.61 -0.59 -10.42
N LEU A 141 6.18 0.19 -9.44
CA LEU A 141 4.99 1.03 -9.57
C LEU A 141 5.34 2.28 -10.37
N ALA A 142 4.44 2.64 -11.29
CA ALA A 142 4.56 3.85 -12.07
C ALA A 142 3.62 4.91 -11.47
N PRO A 143 4.11 5.94 -10.78
CA PRO A 143 3.25 6.97 -10.21
C PRO A 143 2.69 7.87 -11.33
N TYR A 144 1.63 7.39 -11.98
CA TYR A 144 1.00 8.10 -13.09
C TYR A 144 0.09 9.21 -12.61
N SER A 145 -0.87 8.87 -11.75
CA SER A 145 -1.87 9.82 -11.24
C SER A 145 -1.30 10.69 -10.12
N ASP A 146 -0.46 10.13 -9.29
CA ASP A 146 0.21 10.89 -8.21
C ASP A 146 1.44 11.65 -8.73
N GLN A 147 1.24 12.93 -9.05
CA GLN A 147 2.32 13.81 -9.51
C GLN A 147 3.35 14.13 -8.40
N THR A 148 2.99 13.94 -7.11
CA THR A 148 3.95 14.05 -6.00
C THR A 148 4.84 12.82 -5.90
N MET A 149 4.37 11.65 -6.37
CA MET A 149 5.00 10.34 -6.18
C MET A 149 5.11 9.90 -4.71
N VAL A 150 4.49 10.62 -3.77
CA VAL A 150 4.66 10.47 -2.31
C VAL A 150 3.56 9.61 -1.69
N ARG A 151 2.33 9.65 -2.23
CA ARG A 151 1.11 9.17 -1.55
C ARG A 151 1.14 7.68 -1.18
N ASP A 152 1.55 6.81 -2.10
CA ASP A 152 1.60 5.36 -1.84
C ASP A 152 2.63 5.02 -0.73
N LEU A 153 3.83 5.62 -0.79
CA LEU A 153 4.85 5.41 0.24
C LEU A 153 4.48 6.07 1.57
N LEU A 154 3.83 7.24 1.55
CA LEU A 154 3.32 7.90 2.75
C LEU A 154 2.31 7.00 3.47
N ALA A 155 1.30 6.49 2.76
CA ALA A 155 0.29 5.60 3.34
C ALA A 155 0.92 4.36 3.97
N ARG A 156 1.88 3.72 3.28
CA ARG A 156 2.63 2.56 3.79
C ARG A 156 3.45 2.92 5.03
N HIS A 157 4.14 4.07 5.00
CA HIS A 157 4.95 4.53 6.12
C HIS A 157 4.10 4.78 7.36
N MET A 158 2.95 5.44 7.19
CA MET A 158 2.04 5.75 8.29
C MET A 158 1.40 4.49 8.88
N ALA A 159 1.03 3.50 8.05
CA ALA A 159 0.38 2.28 8.50
C ALA A 159 1.34 1.22 9.07
N ARG A 160 2.64 1.30 8.75
CA ARG A 160 3.63 0.27 9.14
C ARG A 160 3.69 -0.02 10.63
N PRO A 161 3.62 0.95 11.55
CA PRO A 161 3.62 0.67 13.00
C PRO A 161 2.35 -0.03 13.49
N TRP A 162 1.27 -0.06 12.69
CA TRP A 162 -0.04 -0.55 13.08
C TRP A 162 -0.36 -1.94 12.54
N MET A 163 0.15 -2.20 11.33
CA MET A 163 -0.16 -3.42 10.58
C MET A 163 0.91 -4.48 10.84
N GLU A 164 0.52 -5.74 10.95
CA GLU A 164 1.45 -6.87 11.06
C GLU A 164 2.46 -6.92 9.91
N PHE A 165 2.00 -6.55 8.71
CA PHE A 165 2.84 -6.41 7.52
C PHE A 165 2.33 -5.25 6.67
N THR A 166 3.26 -4.39 6.27
CA THR A 166 3.03 -3.36 5.27
C THR A 166 4.15 -3.45 4.25
N PRO A 167 3.85 -3.66 2.95
CA PRO A 167 4.88 -3.73 1.93
C PRO A 167 5.78 -2.50 1.93
N ASP A 168 7.08 -2.70 1.89
CA ASP A 168 8.05 -1.62 1.79
C ASP A 168 8.30 -1.20 0.34
N GLY A 169 8.90 -0.03 0.12
CA GLY A 169 9.21 0.48 -1.20
C GLY A 169 10.38 1.47 -1.19
N ARG A 170 11.03 1.59 -2.33
CA ARG A 170 12.14 2.52 -2.57
C ARG A 170 11.97 3.21 -3.90
N TYR A 171 12.18 4.51 -3.95
CA TYR A 171 12.30 5.22 -5.23
C TYR A 171 13.50 4.69 -6.01
N CYS A 172 13.36 4.68 -7.32
CA CYS A 172 14.44 4.39 -8.26
C CYS A 172 14.21 5.14 -9.57
N GLU A 173 15.26 5.33 -10.34
CA GLU A 173 15.18 5.83 -11.71
C GLU A 173 15.34 4.65 -12.67
N LEU A 174 14.40 4.52 -13.62
CA LEU A 174 14.30 3.36 -14.50
C LEU A 174 14.82 3.65 -15.90
N TYR A 175 15.70 2.80 -16.39
CA TYR A 175 16.02 2.64 -17.81
C TYR A 175 15.40 1.36 -18.35
N LEU A 176 14.81 1.42 -19.54
CA LEU A 176 14.34 0.27 -20.30
C LEU A 176 14.92 0.35 -21.72
N ASP A 177 15.68 -0.68 -22.13
CA ASP A 177 16.39 -0.74 -23.40
C ASP A 177 17.20 0.56 -23.70
N GLY A 178 17.89 1.08 -22.68
CA GLY A 178 18.71 2.29 -22.78
C GLY A 178 17.95 3.63 -22.79
N ILE A 179 16.62 3.61 -22.73
CA ILE A 179 15.78 4.81 -22.66
C ILE A 179 15.41 5.07 -21.19
N TYR A 180 15.54 6.34 -20.74
CA TYR A 180 15.13 6.76 -19.42
C TYR A 180 13.60 6.82 -19.29
N TYR A 181 13.04 6.03 -18.37
CA TYR A 181 11.59 5.95 -18.13
C TYR A 181 11.11 6.77 -16.93
N GLY A 182 12.00 7.47 -16.24
CA GLY A 182 11.66 8.33 -15.10
C GLY A 182 11.71 7.61 -13.74
N VAL A 183 11.15 8.28 -12.73
CA VAL A 183 11.12 7.79 -11.34
C VAL A 183 10.04 6.73 -11.18
N TYR A 184 10.42 5.56 -10.70
CA TYR A 184 9.53 4.46 -10.31
C TYR A 184 9.65 4.16 -8.81
N ILE A 185 8.74 3.37 -8.28
CA ILE A 185 8.82 2.85 -6.92
C ILE A 185 8.99 1.34 -7.00
N LEU A 186 10.17 0.84 -6.63
CA LEU A 186 10.40 -0.58 -6.45
C LEU A 186 9.79 -1.00 -5.11
N VAL A 187 8.80 -1.91 -5.15
CA VAL A 187 8.04 -2.28 -3.95
C VAL A 187 7.99 -3.79 -3.74
N GLU A 188 7.85 -4.15 -2.48
CA GLU A 188 7.41 -5.46 -2.05
C GLU A 188 5.96 -5.70 -2.47
N VAL A 189 5.63 -6.93 -2.87
CA VAL A 189 4.26 -7.33 -3.19
C VAL A 189 3.68 -8.10 -2.01
N VAL A 190 2.40 -7.92 -1.72
CA VAL A 190 1.69 -8.75 -0.75
C VAL A 190 1.70 -10.19 -1.27
N SER A 191 2.47 -11.02 -0.62
CA SER A 191 2.68 -12.43 -0.96
C SER A 191 3.01 -13.23 0.29
N LYS A 192 2.95 -14.55 0.18
CA LYS A 192 3.39 -15.46 1.23
C LYS A 192 4.91 -15.57 1.22
N GLY A 193 5.54 -15.41 2.38
CA GLY A 193 6.99 -15.56 2.54
C GLY A 193 7.50 -15.05 3.88
N LYS A 194 8.66 -15.55 4.29
CA LYS A 194 9.27 -15.23 5.59
C LYS A 194 9.42 -13.71 5.85
N HIS A 195 9.63 -12.93 4.77
CA HIS A 195 9.81 -11.48 4.83
C HIS A 195 8.64 -10.74 4.17
N ARG A 196 7.48 -11.37 4.11
CA ARG A 196 6.19 -10.87 3.67
C ARG A 196 5.15 -11.31 4.70
N LEU A 197 3.97 -11.72 4.27
CA LEU A 197 3.07 -12.45 5.16
C LEU A 197 3.70 -13.83 5.44
N ASN A 198 4.19 -14.01 6.66
CA ASN A 198 4.81 -15.27 7.09
C ASN A 198 3.72 -16.31 7.34
N LEU A 199 3.25 -16.93 6.26
CA LEU A 199 2.20 -17.94 6.24
C LEU A 199 2.79 -19.25 5.75
N ASP A 200 2.35 -20.36 6.34
CA ASP A 200 2.63 -21.70 5.83
C ASP A 200 1.82 -22.02 4.57
N ASP A 201 2.23 -23.02 3.82
CA ASP A 201 1.40 -23.57 2.75
C ASP A 201 0.22 -24.35 3.36
N PRO A 202 -1.01 -24.18 2.84
CA PRO A 202 -2.13 -24.99 3.30
C PRO A 202 -1.95 -26.45 2.87
N GLY A 203 -2.17 -27.37 3.81
CA GLY A 203 -2.21 -28.81 3.52
C GLY A 203 -3.58 -29.27 3.02
N GLU A 204 -3.79 -30.60 3.01
CA GLU A 204 -5.02 -31.21 2.50
C GLU A 204 -6.01 -31.60 3.61
N SER A 205 -5.59 -31.63 4.87
CA SER A 205 -6.41 -32.06 6.01
C SER A 205 -5.88 -31.53 7.34
N GLY A 206 -6.70 -31.65 8.38
CA GLY A 206 -6.35 -31.26 9.74
C GLY A 206 -6.10 -29.76 9.86
N ASP A 207 -5.23 -29.37 10.78
CA ASP A 207 -4.89 -27.97 11.01
C ASP A 207 -4.16 -27.34 9.81
N ASP A 208 -3.35 -28.12 9.11
CA ASP A 208 -2.63 -27.65 7.91
C ASP A 208 -3.58 -27.16 6.80
N LEU A 209 -4.79 -27.73 6.68
CA LEU A 209 -5.81 -27.26 5.75
C LEU A 209 -6.33 -25.88 6.09
N THR A 210 -6.23 -25.46 7.37
CA THR A 210 -6.96 -24.29 7.88
C THR A 210 -6.27 -22.95 7.64
N GLY A 211 -5.01 -22.92 7.16
CA GLY A 211 -4.26 -21.68 7.04
C GLY A 211 -3.32 -21.59 5.86
N GLY A 212 -2.80 -20.36 5.69
CA GLY A 212 -1.92 -20.02 4.61
C GLY A 212 -2.60 -19.40 3.40
N TYR A 213 -3.80 -18.85 3.58
CA TYR A 213 -4.58 -18.26 2.49
C TYR A 213 -4.44 -16.74 2.46
N ILE A 214 -4.31 -16.20 1.25
CA ILE A 214 -4.47 -14.77 0.94
C ILE A 214 -5.62 -14.64 -0.05
N MET A 215 -6.63 -13.86 0.30
CA MET A 215 -7.78 -13.54 -0.53
C MET A 215 -7.86 -12.04 -0.76
N GLU A 216 -8.66 -11.62 -1.74
CA GLU A 216 -8.84 -10.22 -2.07
C GLU A 216 -10.30 -9.92 -2.43
N VAL A 217 -10.90 -8.91 -1.80
CA VAL A 217 -12.14 -8.31 -2.30
C VAL A 217 -11.77 -7.42 -3.48
N ASP A 218 -12.24 -7.77 -4.67
CA ASP A 218 -11.92 -7.04 -5.90
C ASP A 218 -13.00 -7.26 -6.98
N ARG A 219 -12.67 -6.92 -8.21
CA ARG A 219 -13.49 -7.08 -9.40
C ARG A 219 -13.81 -8.55 -9.68
N TYR A 220 -14.89 -8.76 -10.44
CA TYR A 220 -15.15 -10.08 -11.00
C TYR A 220 -14.04 -10.46 -12.00
N GLU A 221 -13.29 -11.50 -11.68
CA GLU A 221 -12.25 -12.09 -12.53
C GLU A 221 -12.14 -13.58 -12.18
N ASN A 222 -12.48 -14.45 -13.14
CA ASN A 222 -12.41 -15.88 -12.91
C ASN A 222 -10.95 -16.37 -12.79
N PRO A 223 -10.68 -17.30 -11.84
CA PRO A 223 -11.59 -17.91 -10.87
C PRO A 223 -11.91 -16.98 -9.68
N VAL A 224 -13.18 -16.96 -9.25
CA VAL A 224 -13.67 -16.08 -8.20
C VAL A 224 -14.71 -16.79 -7.32
N TYR A 225 -14.70 -16.52 -6.01
CA TYR A 225 -15.80 -16.87 -5.12
C TYR A 225 -16.76 -15.68 -5.00
N VAL A 226 -18.04 -15.91 -5.28
CA VAL A 226 -19.08 -14.88 -5.19
C VAL A 226 -19.83 -15.05 -3.86
N SER A 227 -19.93 -13.99 -3.08
CA SER A 227 -20.70 -13.99 -1.84
C SER A 227 -22.18 -14.30 -2.08
N SER A 228 -22.79 -14.97 -1.11
CA SER A 228 -24.26 -15.13 -1.04
C SER A 228 -24.96 -13.87 -0.52
N TYR A 229 -24.20 -12.90 -0.04
CA TYR A 229 -24.68 -11.63 0.49
C TYR A 229 -24.41 -10.49 -0.48
N HIS A 230 -25.18 -9.42 -0.34
CA HIS A 230 -25.07 -8.22 -1.14
C HIS A 230 -24.50 -7.07 -0.32
N PRO A 231 -23.85 -6.08 -0.96
CA PRO A 231 -23.57 -4.80 -0.33
C PRO A 231 -24.86 -4.13 0.18
N VAL A 232 -24.71 -3.19 1.09
CA VAL A 232 -25.85 -2.43 1.65
C VAL A 232 -25.64 -0.94 1.46
N THR A 233 -26.74 -0.21 1.43
CA THR A 233 -26.75 1.25 1.47
C THR A 233 -26.25 1.76 2.82
N ASN A 234 -26.05 3.08 2.94
CA ASN A 234 -25.70 3.71 4.22
C ASN A 234 -26.82 3.61 5.27
N SER A 235 -28.03 3.24 4.90
CA SER A 235 -29.16 2.91 5.79
C SER A 235 -29.29 1.42 6.11
N GLY A 236 -28.44 0.56 5.53
CA GLY A 236 -28.45 -0.88 5.75
C GLY A 236 -29.38 -1.67 4.82
N ALA A 237 -30.01 -1.04 3.82
CA ALA A 237 -30.83 -1.74 2.84
C ALA A 237 -29.96 -2.50 1.84
N SER A 238 -30.34 -3.75 1.53
CA SER A 238 -29.62 -4.60 0.59
C SER A 238 -29.67 -4.06 -0.84
N ILE A 239 -28.52 -4.04 -1.53
CA ILE A 239 -28.37 -3.68 -2.95
C ILE A 239 -28.28 -4.96 -3.77
N SER A 240 -29.42 -5.63 -3.98
CA SER A 240 -29.54 -7.00 -4.48
C SER A 240 -29.02 -7.24 -5.90
N ASN A 241 -28.78 -6.19 -6.68
CA ASN A 241 -28.19 -6.27 -8.02
C ASN A 241 -26.67 -5.97 -8.06
N ARG A 242 -26.02 -6.00 -6.92
CA ARG A 242 -24.56 -5.90 -6.76
C ARG A 242 -24.06 -7.06 -5.92
N TYR A 243 -22.82 -7.50 -6.19
CA TYR A 243 -22.23 -8.68 -5.58
C TYR A 243 -20.88 -8.36 -4.98
N ILE A 244 -20.47 -9.16 -4.01
CA ILE A 244 -19.14 -9.12 -3.38
C ILE A 244 -18.34 -10.28 -3.97
N TYR A 245 -17.16 -10.00 -4.50
CA TYR A 245 -16.31 -10.96 -5.17
C TYR A 245 -15.02 -11.15 -4.38
N PHE A 246 -14.60 -12.42 -4.21
CA PHE A 246 -13.37 -12.79 -3.55
C PHE A 246 -12.45 -13.50 -4.53
N GLN A 247 -11.32 -12.89 -4.83
CA GLN A 247 -10.27 -13.47 -5.66
C GLN A 247 -9.29 -14.27 -4.81
N TYR A 248 -8.76 -15.35 -5.35
CA TYR A 248 -7.71 -16.17 -4.73
C TYR A 248 -6.35 -15.55 -5.08
N LYS A 249 -5.50 -15.32 -4.07
CA LYS A 249 -4.17 -14.71 -4.26
C LYS A 249 -3.02 -15.59 -3.79
N SER A 250 -3.27 -16.46 -2.83
CA SER A 250 -2.32 -17.50 -2.41
C SER A 250 -3.05 -18.59 -1.61
N PRO A 251 -2.88 -19.85 -1.98
CA PRO A 251 -2.26 -20.33 -3.24
C PRO A 251 -2.99 -19.80 -4.49
N ASP A 252 -2.32 -19.85 -5.65
CA ASP A 252 -3.00 -19.61 -6.93
C ASP A 252 -4.10 -20.68 -7.11
N TYR A 253 -5.27 -20.32 -7.63
CA TYR A 253 -6.45 -21.20 -7.66
C TYR A 253 -6.18 -22.54 -8.35
N GLU A 254 -5.38 -22.51 -9.42
CA GLU A 254 -5.01 -23.68 -10.21
C GLU A 254 -4.14 -24.68 -9.42
N ASP A 255 -3.47 -24.21 -8.36
CA ASP A 255 -2.64 -25.02 -7.47
C ASP A 255 -3.42 -25.53 -6.25
N MET A 256 -4.70 -25.12 -6.06
CA MET A 256 -5.51 -25.49 -4.91
C MET A 256 -6.24 -26.83 -5.10
N THR A 257 -6.27 -27.63 -4.04
CA THR A 257 -7.14 -28.80 -3.98
C THR A 257 -8.60 -28.40 -3.73
N ALA A 258 -9.54 -29.30 -4.06
CA ALA A 258 -10.96 -29.08 -3.78
C ALA A 258 -11.24 -28.86 -2.28
N ALA A 259 -10.49 -29.53 -1.40
CA ALA A 259 -10.60 -29.37 0.05
C ALA A 259 -10.20 -27.96 0.50
N GLN A 260 -9.11 -27.42 -0.02
CA GLN A 260 -8.63 -26.06 0.26
C GLN A 260 -9.62 -24.99 -0.22
N ILE A 261 -10.13 -25.14 -1.45
CA ILE A 261 -11.15 -24.23 -2.00
C ILE A 261 -12.42 -24.25 -1.12
N GLN A 262 -12.92 -25.45 -0.80
CA GLN A 262 -14.10 -25.59 0.04
C GLN A 262 -13.89 -25.00 1.44
N TYR A 263 -12.72 -25.22 2.04
CA TYR A 263 -12.40 -24.70 3.37
C TYR A 263 -12.46 -23.17 3.39
N ILE A 264 -11.68 -22.50 2.53
CA ILE A 264 -11.61 -21.03 2.58
C ILE A 264 -12.96 -20.37 2.24
N GLN A 265 -13.70 -20.92 1.27
CA GLN A 265 -15.06 -20.45 0.97
C GLN A 265 -16.01 -20.65 2.16
N SER A 266 -15.94 -21.81 2.83
CA SER A 266 -16.79 -22.09 4.00
C SER A 266 -16.46 -21.13 5.16
N ARG A 267 -15.19 -20.78 5.34
CA ARG A 267 -14.74 -19.86 6.39
C ARG A 267 -15.21 -18.43 6.13
N ILE A 268 -15.09 -17.94 4.89
CA ILE A 268 -15.64 -16.64 4.47
C ILE A 268 -17.17 -16.63 4.67
N ARG A 269 -17.87 -17.68 4.22
CA ARG A 269 -19.33 -17.77 4.38
C ARG A 269 -19.73 -17.79 5.86
N ALA A 270 -18.99 -18.47 6.72
CA ALA A 270 -19.26 -18.50 8.17
C ALA A 270 -19.10 -17.11 8.80
N MET A 271 -18.08 -16.36 8.41
CA MET A 271 -17.90 -14.96 8.79
C MET A 271 -19.10 -14.11 8.35
N GLU A 272 -19.47 -14.18 7.06
CA GLU A 272 -20.60 -13.42 6.51
C GLU A 272 -21.94 -13.80 7.16
N ASN A 273 -22.21 -15.09 7.39
CA ASN A 273 -23.39 -15.56 8.11
C ASN A 273 -23.47 -14.95 9.52
N THR A 274 -22.33 -14.87 10.21
CA THR A 274 -22.28 -14.28 11.54
C THR A 274 -22.59 -12.79 11.48
N PHE A 275 -21.97 -12.02 10.57
CA PHE A 275 -22.30 -10.61 10.39
C PHE A 275 -23.77 -10.36 9.98
N ALA A 276 -24.38 -11.27 9.24
CA ALA A 276 -25.79 -11.15 8.84
C ALA A 276 -26.77 -11.51 9.97
N SER A 277 -26.31 -12.22 11.01
CA SER A 277 -27.14 -12.63 12.15
C SER A 277 -27.55 -11.43 13.03
N THR A 278 -28.57 -11.65 13.86
CA THR A 278 -29.00 -10.68 14.89
C THR A 278 -27.99 -10.56 16.03
N ASN A 279 -27.19 -11.60 16.27
CA ASN A 279 -26.25 -11.69 17.38
C ASN A 279 -24.82 -11.41 16.94
N TYR A 280 -24.60 -10.73 15.81
CA TYR A 280 -23.25 -10.51 15.26
C TYR A 280 -22.29 -9.78 16.22
N GLN A 281 -22.82 -8.98 17.15
CA GLN A 281 -22.06 -8.20 18.14
C GLN A 281 -21.67 -9.01 19.38
N ASP A 282 -22.25 -10.21 19.57
CA ASP A 282 -21.99 -10.99 20.77
C ASP A 282 -20.50 -11.22 20.98
N PRO A 283 -19.93 -10.94 22.18
CA PRO A 283 -18.49 -11.04 22.40
C PRO A 283 -17.93 -12.45 22.24
N ALA A 284 -18.72 -13.48 22.52
CA ALA A 284 -18.29 -14.87 22.53
C ALA A 284 -18.60 -15.59 21.19
N THR A 285 -19.74 -15.28 20.55
CA THR A 285 -20.24 -16.01 19.38
C THR A 285 -20.34 -15.15 18.12
N GLY A 286 -20.09 -13.86 18.22
CA GLY A 286 -20.17 -12.90 17.14
C GLY A 286 -18.92 -12.87 16.24
N TYR A 287 -18.79 -11.79 15.48
CA TYR A 287 -17.76 -11.63 14.44
C TYR A 287 -16.32 -11.68 14.96
N ARG A 288 -16.10 -11.44 16.28
CA ARG A 288 -14.78 -11.49 16.93
C ARG A 288 -14.11 -12.86 16.85
N GLN A 289 -14.86 -13.91 16.55
CA GLN A 289 -14.30 -15.24 16.27
C GLN A 289 -13.69 -15.34 14.86
N TYR A 290 -14.05 -14.46 13.94
CA TYR A 290 -13.70 -14.54 12.52
C TYR A 290 -12.72 -13.48 12.08
N ILE A 291 -12.69 -12.31 12.74
CA ILE A 291 -11.80 -11.22 12.38
C ILE A 291 -10.96 -10.78 13.57
N ASP A 292 -9.73 -10.38 13.32
CA ASP A 292 -8.92 -9.65 14.29
C ASP A 292 -9.40 -8.19 14.32
N VAL A 293 -10.12 -7.84 15.37
CA VAL A 293 -10.80 -6.53 15.47
C VAL A 293 -9.80 -5.37 15.43
N MET A 294 -8.68 -5.49 16.14
CA MET A 294 -7.69 -4.41 16.15
C MET A 294 -7.02 -4.23 14.79
N ASN A 295 -6.70 -5.32 14.10
CA ASN A 295 -6.19 -5.24 12.74
C ASN A 295 -7.20 -4.60 11.77
N PHE A 296 -8.50 -4.92 11.90
CA PHE A 296 -9.55 -4.30 11.09
C PHE A 296 -9.70 -2.81 11.38
N ILE A 297 -9.57 -2.40 12.65
CA ILE A 297 -9.57 -0.99 13.06
C ILE A 297 -8.34 -0.28 12.47
N ASP A 298 -7.15 -0.84 12.60
CA ASP A 298 -5.92 -0.27 12.07
C ASP A 298 -5.99 -0.10 10.54
N TYR A 299 -6.50 -1.12 9.84
CA TYR A 299 -6.76 -1.05 8.41
C TYR A 299 -7.78 0.05 8.06
N GLN A 300 -8.90 0.12 8.79
CA GLN A 300 -9.92 1.15 8.58
C GLN A 300 -9.33 2.55 8.80
N LEU A 301 -8.62 2.78 9.89
CA LEU A 301 -8.02 4.09 10.16
C LEU A 301 -7.01 4.50 9.08
N ALA A 302 -6.21 3.57 8.57
CA ALA A 302 -5.28 3.84 7.46
C ALA A 302 -6.02 4.21 6.16
N GLN A 303 -7.09 3.49 5.82
CA GLN A 303 -7.92 3.76 4.63
C GLN A 303 -8.69 5.08 4.76
N GLU A 304 -9.23 5.37 5.94
CA GLU A 304 -9.97 6.60 6.19
C GLU A 304 -9.06 7.83 6.25
N LEU A 305 -7.89 7.74 6.88
CA LEU A 305 -6.91 8.84 6.87
C LEU A 305 -6.53 9.21 5.44
N ALA A 306 -6.31 8.22 4.60
CA ALA A 306 -5.99 8.40 3.19
C ALA A 306 -7.20 8.77 2.32
N HIS A 307 -8.42 8.63 2.82
CA HIS A 307 -9.67 8.73 2.07
C HIS A 307 -9.60 8.00 0.73
N ASN A 308 -9.23 6.72 0.80
CA ASN A 308 -9.11 5.88 -0.39
C ASN A 308 -10.50 5.53 -0.93
N VAL A 309 -10.82 5.98 -2.14
CA VAL A 309 -12.12 5.72 -2.78
C VAL A 309 -12.31 4.27 -3.22
N ASP A 310 -11.23 3.51 -3.32
CA ASP A 310 -11.22 2.09 -3.64
C ASP A 310 -11.16 1.19 -2.38
N ALA A 311 -11.02 1.81 -1.21
CA ALA A 311 -10.98 1.11 0.07
C ALA A 311 -12.13 0.12 0.22
N TYR A 312 -11.82 -1.02 0.85
CA TYR A 312 -12.77 -2.06 1.22
C TYR A 312 -13.36 -2.89 0.06
N ARG A 313 -13.42 -2.36 -1.17
CA ARG A 313 -14.15 -2.90 -2.32
C ARG A 313 -13.27 -3.34 -3.50
N LEU A 314 -12.11 -2.73 -3.65
CA LEU A 314 -11.08 -3.05 -4.65
C LEU A 314 -9.74 -3.18 -3.94
N SER A 315 -8.93 -4.14 -4.40
CA SER A 315 -7.62 -4.44 -3.80
C SER A 315 -7.64 -4.68 -2.28
N GLY A 316 -8.82 -5.05 -1.74
CA GLY A 316 -9.05 -5.32 -0.32
C GLY A 316 -8.48 -6.68 0.11
N LYS A 317 -7.15 -6.74 0.33
CA LYS A 317 -6.46 -7.99 0.66
C LYS A 317 -6.62 -8.37 2.13
N PHE A 318 -6.87 -9.66 2.36
CA PHE A 318 -6.89 -10.23 3.69
C PHE A 318 -6.28 -11.64 3.69
N PHE A 319 -5.85 -12.09 4.85
CA PHE A 319 -5.20 -13.38 4.99
C PHE A 319 -5.68 -14.14 6.21
N LYS A 320 -5.43 -15.44 6.22
CA LYS A 320 -5.75 -16.34 7.31
C LYS A 320 -4.59 -17.28 7.61
N ARG A 321 -4.20 -17.33 8.88
CA ARG A 321 -3.25 -18.30 9.43
C ARG A 321 -3.93 -19.64 9.71
N ARG A 322 -3.17 -20.65 10.14
CA ARG A 322 -3.74 -21.88 10.68
C ARG A 322 -4.62 -21.59 11.89
N ASP A 323 -5.63 -22.43 12.12
CA ASP A 323 -6.52 -22.26 13.26
C ASP A 323 -5.79 -22.39 14.60
N SER A 324 -4.74 -23.20 14.67
CA SER A 324 -3.86 -23.32 15.83
C SER A 324 -3.03 -22.07 16.13
N GLU A 325 -2.76 -21.22 15.13
CA GLU A 325 -2.02 -19.96 15.30
C GLU A 325 -2.97 -18.79 15.56
N ASP A 326 -3.86 -18.53 14.61
CA ASP A 326 -4.92 -17.51 14.69
C ASP A 326 -6.04 -17.83 13.69
N PRO A 327 -7.23 -18.21 14.15
CA PRO A 327 -8.34 -18.59 13.27
C PRO A 327 -8.98 -17.40 12.55
N ARG A 328 -8.56 -16.16 12.85
CA ARG A 328 -9.20 -14.93 12.42
C ARG A 328 -8.60 -14.41 11.13
N PHE A 329 -9.43 -13.77 10.32
CA PHE A 329 -8.98 -12.99 9.18
C PHE A 329 -8.32 -11.69 9.61
N LYS A 330 -7.26 -11.30 8.89
CA LYS A 330 -6.56 -10.02 9.04
C LYS A 330 -6.43 -9.33 7.68
N MET A 331 -6.64 -8.03 7.67
CA MET A 331 -6.44 -7.18 6.49
C MET A 331 -4.96 -6.83 6.30
N VAL A 332 -4.59 -6.53 5.05
CA VAL A 332 -3.27 -6.00 4.70
C VAL A 332 -3.41 -4.83 3.71
N LEU A 333 -2.64 -3.76 3.95
CA LEU A 333 -2.71 -2.55 3.13
C LEU A 333 -2.06 -2.76 1.77
N TRP A 334 -2.77 -2.31 0.72
CA TRP A 334 -2.30 -2.36 -0.67
C TRP A 334 -3.00 -1.28 -1.50
N ASP A 335 -2.33 -0.80 -2.59
CA ASP A 335 -2.91 0.05 -3.63
C ASP A 335 -3.39 1.42 -3.12
N MET A 336 -2.44 2.23 -2.65
CA MET A 336 -2.71 3.53 -2.01
C MET A 336 -2.37 4.73 -2.90
N ASP A 337 -2.35 4.57 -4.22
CA ASP A 337 -1.95 5.64 -5.15
C ASP A 337 -3.07 6.66 -5.43
N LEU A 338 -4.34 6.22 -5.37
CA LEU A 338 -5.52 7.08 -5.58
C LEU A 338 -6.10 7.59 -4.26
N THR A 339 -5.27 8.26 -3.46
CA THR A 339 -5.58 8.68 -2.09
C THR A 339 -5.26 10.16 -1.86
N TYR A 340 -5.52 10.65 -0.67
CA TYR A 340 -5.17 11.99 -0.21
C TYR A 340 -5.54 13.10 -1.21
N GLY A 341 -6.80 13.09 -1.64
CA GLY A 341 -7.38 14.16 -2.45
C GLY A 341 -7.15 14.06 -3.96
N ILE A 342 -6.57 12.96 -4.49
CA ILE A 342 -6.38 12.80 -5.94
C ILE A 342 -7.71 12.68 -6.70
N PRO A 343 -8.61 11.71 -6.40
CA PRO A 343 -9.71 11.44 -7.30
C PRO A 343 -10.79 12.51 -7.27
N TYR A 344 -11.21 13.00 -8.46
CA TYR A 344 -12.39 13.87 -8.56
C TYR A 344 -13.71 13.11 -8.42
N TYR A 345 -13.69 11.79 -8.63
CA TYR A 345 -14.89 10.94 -8.55
C TYR A 345 -15.12 10.42 -7.13
N HIS A 346 -16.35 10.05 -6.84
CA HIS A 346 -16.81 9.50 -5.54
C HIS A 346 -16.47 10.38 -4.33
N GLY A 347 -16.20 11.66 -4.54
CA GLY A 347 -15.83 12.55 -3.45
C GLY A 347 -14.39 12.38 -2.93
N GLY A 348 -13.52 11.67 -3.65
CA GLY A 348 -12.15 11.37 -3.20
C GLY A 348 -11.25 12.56 -2.92
N TRP A 349 -11.64 13.74 -3.41
CA TRP A 349 -10.95 15.01 -3.12
C TRP A 349 -11.41 15.68 -1.82
N GLN A 350 -12.58 15.27 -1.28
CA GLN A 350 -13.16 15.85 -0.08
C GLN A 350 -12.44 15.37 1.17
N THR A 351 -12.35 16.22 2.18
CA THR A 351 -11.71 15.90 3.46
C THR A 351 -12.73 15.44 4.51
N ASP A 352 -14.05 15.60 4.25
CA ASP A 352 -15.14 15.51 5.18
C ASP A 352 -16.13 14.35 4.93
N GLN A 353 -15.62 13.24 4.37
CA GLN A 353 -16.40 12.03 4.12
C GLN A 353 -15.69 10.78 4.65
N TRP A 354 -16.48 9.75 5.03
CA TRP A 354 -15.98 8.42 5.33
C TRP A 354 -15.98 7.54 4.07
N SER A 355 -14.84 6.91 3.76
CA SER A 355 -14.74 5.96 2.64
C SER A 355 -15.66 4.75 2.83
N TYR A 356 -15.83 4.25 4.05
CA TYR A 356 -16.74 3.12 4.32
C TYR A 356 -18.22 3.43 4.06
N ARG A 357 -18.59 4.69 3.84
CA ARG A 357 -19.96 5.17 3.55
C ARG A 357 -20.21 5.51 2.09
N LEU A 358 -19.35 5.12 1.18
CA LEU A 358 -19.46 5.49 -0.23
C LEU A 358 -20.50 4.70 -1.01
N ASN A 359 -21.12 3.63 -0.46
CA ASN A 359 -22.02 2.75 -1.20
C ASN A 359 -23.18 3.45 -1.90
N ASP A 360 -23.82 4.44 -1.27
CA ASP A 360 -24.92 5.19 -1.91
C ASP A 360 -24.41 5.98 -3.12
N THR A 361 -23.27 6.65 -2.99
CA THR A 361 -22.65 7.40 -4.07
C THR A 361 -22.18 6.47 -5.20
N LEU A 362 -21.51 5.37 -4.87
CA LEU A 362 -21.05 4.36 -5.83
C LEU A 362 -22.22 3.78 -6.61
N PHE A 363 -23.29 3.39 -5.91
CA PHE A 363 -24.47 2.80 -6.53
C PHE A 363 -25.20 3.77 -7.48
N ILE A 364 -25.41 5.03 -7.03
CA ILE A 364 -26.03 6.08 -7.86
C ILE A 364 -25.21 6.38 -9.12
N LYS A 365 -23.87 6.31 -9.01
CA LYS A 365 -22.96 6.50 -10.16
C LYS A 365 -22.83 5.26 -11.04
N GLY A 366 -23.52 4.16 -10.72
CA GLY A 366 -23.54 2.94 -11.51
C GLY A 366 -22.33 2.04 -11.33
N ASP A 367 -21.55 2.22 -10.26
CA ASP A 367 -20.43 1.33 -9.95
C ASP A 367 -20.92 -0.10 -9.69
N ASN A 368 -20.17 -1.08 -10.15
CA ASN A 368 -20.51 -2.49 -9.98
C ASN A 368 -19.87 -3.09 -8.72
N TYR A 369 -18.86 -2.45 -8.17
CA TYR A 369 -18.05 -2.94 -7.05
C TYR A 369 -18.29 -2.05 -5.85
N LEU A 370 -19.04 -2.56 -4.88
CA LEU A 370 -19.46 -1.84 -3.70
C LEU A 370 -18.78 -2.43 -2.45
N ILE A 371 -18.78 -1.63 -1.40
CA ILE A 371 -18.19 -1.99 -0.10
C ILE A 371 -19.00 -3.11 0.53
N PRO A 372 -18.35 -4.18 0.99
CA PRO A 372 -19.00 -5.30 1.66
C PRO A 372 -19.81 -4.87 2.88
N PHE A 373 -20.96 -5.53 3.09
CA PHE A 373 -21.94 -5.16 4.13
C PHE A 373 -21.41 -5.25 5.56
N TRP A 374 -20.37 -6.04 5.83
CA TRP A 374 -19.81 -6.15 7.18
C TRP A 374 -19.12 -4.86 7.65
N TRP A 375 -18.61 -4.00 6.75
CA TRP A 375 -18.09 -2.69 7.13
C TRP A 375 -19.19 -1.77 7.67
N TYR A 376 -20.39 -1.83 7.09
CA TYR A 376 -21.57 -1.18 7.66
C TYR A 376 -21.88 -1.74 9.06
N LYS A 377 -21.87 -3.08 9.23
CA LYS A 377 -22.15 -3.74 10.50
C LYS A 377 -21.15 -3.37 11.59
N LEU A 378 -19.85 -3.38 11.29
CA LEU A 378 -18.78 -2.98 12.20
C LEU A 378 -18.98 -1.54 12.70
N ASN A 379 -19.23 -0.61 11.79
CA ASN A 379 -19.43 0.80 12.14
C ASN A 379 -20.79 1.11 12.80
N ASN A 380 -21.69 0.13 12.90
CA ASN A 380 -22.92 0.18 13.70
C ASN A 380 -22.83 -0.66 15.00
N ASP A 381 -21.67 -1.20 15.33
CA ASP A 381 -21.40 -1.81 16.65
C ASP A 381 -20.79 -0.76 17.59
N PRO A 382 -21.50 -0.37 18.69
CA PRO A 382 -20.96 0.59 19.65
C PRO A 382 -19.61 0.17 20.25
N ALA A 383 -19.39 -1.13 20.47
CA ALA A 383 -18.13 -1.62 21.02
C ALA A 383 -16.97 -1.51 20.02
N TYR A 384 -17.24 -1.72 18.72
CA TYR A 384 -16.25 -1.49 17.66
C TYR A 384 -15.90 -0.01 17.52
N THR A 385 -16.92 0.85 17.45
CA THR A 385 -16.71 2.30 17.28
C THR A 385 -16.03 2.94 18.50
N ALA A 386 -16.28 2.42 19.71
CA ALA A 386 -15.54 2.87 20.91
C ALA A 386 -14.04 2.53 20.79
N GLN A 387 -13.70 1.29 20.40
CA GLN A 387 -12.31 0.88 20.18
C GLN A 387 -11.66 1.65 19.01
N LEU A 388 -12.40 1.95 17.95
CA LEU A 388 -11.92 2.77 16.84
C LEU A 388 -11.53 4.18 17.29
N LYS A 389 -12.36 4.82 18.13
CA LYS A 389 -12.08 6.15 18.71
C LYS A 389 -10.86 6.14 19.62
N GLU A 390 -10.79 5.15 20.50
CA GLU A 390 -9.64 4.98 21.39
C GLU A 390 -8.35 4.78 20.59
N ARG A 391 -8.40 3.91 19.55
CA ARG A 391 -7.25 3.65 18.70
C ARG A 391 -6.80 4.88 17.91
N TRP A 392 -7.75 5.68 17.41
CA TRP A 392 -7.46 6.96 16.78
C TRP A 392 -6.73 7.89 17.77
N ALA A 393 -7.22 8.04 18.99
CA ALA A 393 -6.60 8.88 20.01
C ALA A 393 -5.16 8.43 20.30
N GLN A 394 -4.90 7.11 20.42
CA GLN A 394 -3.55 6.58 20.59
C GLN A 394 -2.62 7.00 19.45
N TYR A 395 -3.10 6.92 18.19
CA TYR A 395 -2.31 7.30 17.03
C TYR A 395 -2.09 8.81 16.94
N ARG A 396 -3.08 9.62 17.28
CA ARG A 396 -2.97 11.07 17.31
C ARG A 396 -1.94 11.53 18.35
N ARG A 397 -1.79 10.81 19.44
CA ARG A 397 -0.74 11.08 20.45
C ARG A 397 0.65 10.54 20.06
N SER A 398 0.75 9.72 19.00
CA SER A 398 2.01 9.08 18.61
C SER A 398 2.37 9.30 17.15
N ASN A 399 1.83 8.47 16.24
CA ASN A 399 2.27 8.39 14.85
C ASN A 399 1.59 9.41 13.92
N ILE A 400 0.34 9.82 14.24
CA ILE A 400 -0.46 10.74 13.42
C ILE A 400 -0.42 12.16 13.98
N GLN A 401 0.70 12.55 14.53
CA GLN A 401 0.96 13.97 14.83
C GLN A 401 1.21 14.70 13.51
N PRO A 402 0.59 15.89 13.27
CA PRO A 402 0.76 16.63 12.00
C PRO A 402 2.22 16.85 11.65
N GLU A 403 3.05 17.21 12.63
CA GLU A 403 4.48 17.48 12.45
C GLU A 403 5.23 16.24 11.95
N ARG A 404 4.90 15.06 12.47
CA ARG A 404 5.50 13.79 12.03
C ARG A 404 5.10 13.43 10.60
N ILE A 405 3.83 13.62 10.25
CA ILE A 405 3.36 13.38 8.88
C ILE A 405 4.03 14.35 7.91
N MET A 406 4.09 15.63 8.27
CA MET A 406 4.78 16.64 7.45
C MET A 406 6.26 16.31 7.27
N ALA A 407 6.95 15.86 8.34
CA ALA A 407 8.34 15.42 8.25
C ALA A 407 8.53 14.20 7.33
N VAL A 408 7.59 13.24 7.31
CA VAL A 408 7.62 12.12 6.37
C VAL A 408 7.44 12.60 4.93
N ILE A 409 6.48 13.50 4.68
CA ILE A 409 6.27 14.09 3.34
C ILE A 409 7.53 14.83 2.89
N ASP A 410 8.14 15.63 3.76
CA ASP A 410 9.36 16.38 3.47
C ASP A 410 10.55 15.45 3.20
N SER A 411 10.68 14.37 3.96
CA SER A 411 11.72 13.36 3.72
C SER A 411 11.53 12.67 2.36
N LEU A 412 10.31 12.20 2.05
CA LEU A 412 10.02 11.52 0.79
C LEU A 412 10.18 12.45 -0.41
N SER A 413 9.69 13.68 -0.33
CA SER A 413 9.82 14.68 -1.40
C SER A 413 11.25 15.20 -1.53
N GLY A 414 11.96 15.35 -0.41
CA GLY A 414 13.36 15.77 -0.39
C GLY A 414 14.29 14.81 -1.12
N VAL A 415 14.09 13.51 -0.94
CA VAL A 415 14.85 12.48 -1.69
C VAL A 415 14.67 12.62 -3.20
N LEU A 416 13.47 12.99 -3.66
CA LEU A 416 13.14 13.16 -5.08
C LEU A 416 13.70 14.46 -5.69
N THR A 417 13.94 15.47 -4.87
CA THR A 417 14.41 16.79 -5.34
C THR A 417 15.90 16.99 -5.15
N ALA A 418 16.56 16.25 -4.27
CA ALA A 418 17.95 16.49 -3.86
C ALA A 418 18.94 16.52 -5.04
N ASP A 419 18.85 15.55 -5.96
CA ASP A 419 19.71 15.44 -7.15
C ASP A 419 18.93 15.53 -8.47
N GLY A 420 17.83 16.29 -8.49
CA GLY A 420 17.10 16.62 -9.71
C GLY A 420 16.33 15.45 -10.35
N ALA A 421 15.93 14.42 -9.59
CA ALA A 421 15.12 13.31 -10.15
C ALA A 421 13.77 13.81 -10.68
N ILE A 422 13.12 14.77 -10.01
CA ILE A 422 11.89 15.44 -10.50
C ILE A 422 12.16 16.22 -11.78
N ASP A 423 13.29 16.93 -11.87
CA ASP A 423 13.65 17.75 -13.03
C ASP A 423 13.93 16.86 -14.26
N ARG A 424 14.49 15.68 -14.08
CA ARG A 424 14.66 14.66 -15.15
C ARG A 424 13.34 13.97 -15.50
N ASN A 425 12.52 13.65 -14.51
CA ASN A 425 11.23 13.01 -14.74
C ASN A 425 10.24 13.90 -15.49
N SER A 426 10.25 15.22 -15.24
CA SER A 426 9.31 16.16 -15.84
C SER A 426 9.39 16.22 -17.37
N PRO A 427 10.55 16.34 -18.04
CA PRO A 427 10.61 16.29 -19.50
C PRO A 427 10.31 14.91 -20.08
N ALA A 428 10.62 13.83 -19.37
CA ALA A 428 10.23 12.47 -19.79
C ALA A 428 8.70 12.31 -19.79
N TRP A 429 8.04 12.86 -18.77
CA TRP A 429 6.58 12.80 -18.58
C TRP A 429 6.01 14.18 -18.24
N PRO A 430 5.91 15.13 -19.22
CA PRO A 430 5.46 16.50 -18.95
C PRO A 430 3.98 16.52 -18.57
N ARG A 431 3.67 17.03 -17.36
CA ARG A 431 2.30 17.03 -16.80
C ARG A 431 1.94 18.27 -16.00
N TRP A 432 2.91 19.13 -15.67
CA TRP A 432 2.65 20.34 -14.88
C TRP A 432 1.71 21.28 -15.61
N GLY A 433 0.70 21.81 -14.90
CA GLY A 433 -0.33 22.67 -15.49
C GLY A 433 -1.33 21.96 -16.40
N GLY A 434 -1.20 20.64 -16.58
CA GLY A 434 -2.08 19.80 -17.39
C GLY A 434 -2.93 18.86 -16.53
N TYR A 435 -4.14 18.55 -17.02
CA TYR A 435 -4.99 17.54 -16.38
C TYR A 435 -4.39 16.14 -16.51
N VAL A 436 -4.28 15.45 -15.39
CA VAL A 436 -3.91 14.04 -15.31
C VAL A 436 -5.04 13.28 -14.63
N TRP A 437 -5.64 12.34 -15.34
CA TRP A 437 -6.71 11.52 -14.77
C TRP A 437 -6.22 10.70 -13.55
N PRO A 438 -6.96 10.60 -12.46
CA PRO A 438 -8.25 11.23 -12.18
C PRO A 438 -8.14 12.46 -11.23
N ASN A 439 -7.09 13.28 -11.35
CA ASN A 439 -6.82 14.35 -10.39
C ASN A 439 -7.94 15.40 -10.34
N ASN A 440 -8.40 15.73 -9.15
CA ASN A 440 -9.27 16.89 -8.91
C ASN A 440 -8.49 18.21 -8.97
N TYR A 441 -7.25 18.20 -8.48
CA TYR A 441 -6.35 19.36 -8.46
C TYR A 441 -5.31 19.28 -9.59
N ILE A 442 -5.02 20.40 -10.24
CA ILE A 442 -4.03 20.50 -11.31
C ILE A 442 -2.84 21.32 -10.82
N PRO A 443 -1.78 20.69 -10.32
CA PRO A 443 -0.61 21.39 -9.80
C PRO A 443 0.22 22.02 -10.94
N GLN A 444 0.76 23.19 -10.68
CA GLN A 444 1.57 23.94 -11.63
C GLN A 444 3.05 23.50 -11.63
N ASN A 445 3.50 22.94 -10.51
CA ASN A 445 4.86 22.42 -10.31
C ASN A 445 4.87 21.45 -9.12
N TYR A 446 6.03 20.87 -8.84
CA TYR A 446 6.19 19.88 -7.77
C TYR A 446 5.92 20.46 -6.37
N ALA A 447 6.41 21.66 -6.08
CA ALA A 447 6.21 22.31 -4.77
C ALA A 447 4.74 22.60 -4.50
N ASP A 448 3.99 23.01 -5.54
CA ASP A 448 2.55 23.22 -5.48
C ASP A 448 1.80 21.92 -5.20
N ALA A 449 2.19 20.81 -5.85
CA ALA A 449 1.62 19.50 -5.59
C ALA A 449 1.84 19.01 -4.15
N ILE A 450 3.04 19.25 -3.59
CA ILE A 450 3.36 18.91 -2.19
C ILE A 450 2.58 19.80 -1.22
N SER A 451 2.44 21.09 -1.51
CA SER A 451 1.67 22.02 -0.68
C SER A 451 0.20 21.61 -0.60
N PHE A 452 -0.40 21.25 -1.75
CA PHE A 452 -1.77 20.71 -1.78
C PHE A 452 -1.90 19.44 -0.93
N LEU A 453 -0.98 18.49 -1.05
CA LEU A 453 -1.01 17.26 -0.25
C LEU A 453 -0.97 17.55 1.26
N LYS A 454 -0.07 18.44 1.69
CA LYS A 454 0.06 18.82 3.10
C LYS A 454 -1.21 19.49 3.64
N GLN A 455 -1.77 20.43 2.87
CA GLN A 455 -3.01 21.11 3.24
C GLN A 455 -4.17 20.09 3.37
N TRP A 456 -4.35 19.24 2.36
CA TRP A 456 -5.40 18.24 2.36
C TRP A 456 -5.35 17.32 3.59
N ILE A 457 -4.16 16.83 3.94
CA ILE A 457 -3.96 15.96 5.11
C ILE A 457 -4.27 16.71 6.41
N THR A 458 -3.87 17.96 6.53
CA THR A 458 -4.16 18.78 7.72
C THR A 458 -5.66 18.93 7.93
N GLU A 459 -6.40 19.24 6.87
CA GLU A 459 -7.86 19.35 6.91
C GLU A 459 -8.52 18.01 7.22
N ARG A 460 -8.01 16.91 6.64
CA ARG A 460 -8.51 15.55 6.87
C ARG A 460 -8.36 15.11 8.32
N ILE A 461 -7.20 15.35 8.92
CA ILE A 461 -6.95 15.01 10.33
C ILE A 461 -7.89 15.81 11.23
N ALA A 462 -8.04 17.12 11.00
CA ALA A 462 -8.92 17.97 11.80
C ALA A 462 -10.37 17.48 11.75
N TRP A 463 -10.86 17.10 10.57
CA TRP A 463 -12.19 16.53 10.43
C TRP A 463 -12.33 15.17 11.13
N MET A 464 -11.34 14.27 10.99
CA MET A 464 -11.37 12.98 11.66
C MET A 464 -11.31 13.11 13.19
N ASP A 465 -10.55 14.08 13.71
CA ASP A 465 -10.51 14.41 15.15
C ASP A 465 -11.89 14.78 15.65
N GLU A 466 -12.60 15.66 14.95
CA GLU A 466 -13.99 16.05 15.29
C GLU A 466 -14.93 14.83 15.28
N GLN A 467 -14.89 14.01 14.21
CA GLN A 467 -15.79 12.86 14.07
C GLN A 467 -15.52 11.74 15.09
N LEU A 468 -14.26 11.55 15.47
CA LEU A 468 -13.84 10.52 16.43
C LEU A 468 -13.74 11.04 17.86
N GLY A 469 -13.98 12.34 18.07
CA GLY A 469 -14.03 12.97 19.38
C GLY A 469 -12.66 13.11 20.04
N PHE A 470 -11.60 13.26 19.23
CA PHE A 470 -10.27 13.57 19.73
C PHE A 470 -10.08 15.09 19.74
N ASP A 471 -9.79 15.63 20.90
CA ASP A 471 -9.39 17.03 21.03
C ASP A 471 -7.86 17.09 21.13
N PRO A 472 -7.17 17.68 20.14
CA PRO A 472 -5.71 17.80 20.16
C PRO A 472 -5.21 18.73 21.29
N ASN A 473 -6.10 19.54 21.88
CA ASN A 473 -5.79 20.43 23.00
C ASN A 473 -6.17 19.82 24.36
N ALA A 474 -6.99 18.75 24.36
CA ALA A 474 -7.32 18.06 25.60
C ALA A 474 -6.06 17.40 26.18
N ARG A 475 -5.89 17.59 27.46
CA ARG A 475 -4.78 16.99 28.21
C ARG A 475 -5.24 15.68 28.82
N GLU A 476 -4.41 14.66 28.68
CA GLU A 476 -4.64 13.42 29.41
C GLU A 476 -4.30 13.60 30.86
N LEU A 477 -5.18 13.14 31.74
CA LEU A 477 -4.96 13.20 33.16
C LEU A 477 -3.65 12.48 33.50
N GLY A 478 -2.72 13.16 34.18
CA GLY A 478 -1.41 12.62 34.51
C GLY A 478 -0.30 12.85 33.47
N ASP A 479 -0.61 13.31 32.26
CA ASP A 479 0.39 13.78 31.29
C ASP A 479 0.82 15.21 31.63
N VAL A 480 1.68 15.31 32.64
CA VAL A 480 2.08 16.58 33.27
C VAL A 480 3.06 17.36 32.41
N ASN A 481 3.87 16.67 31.59
CA ASN A 481 4.84 17.28 30.70
C ASN A 481 4.30 17.51 29.25
N GLY A 482 3.12 16.97 28.94
CA GLY A 482 2.46 17.15 27.66
C GLY A 482 3.12 16.37 26.51
N ASP A 483 3.88 15.31 26.81
CA ASP A 483 4.56 14.51 25.79
C ASP A 483 3.69 13.37 25.22
N GLY A 484 2.47 13.22 25.74
CA GLY A 484 1.50 12.19 25.34
C GLY A 484 1.74 10.81 25.97
N ASN A 485 2.62 10.72 26.97
CA ASN A 485 2.87 9.48 27.70
C ASN A 485 2.78 9.75 29.19
N ILE A 486 2.03 8.93 29.92
CA ILE A 486 1.97 9.02 31.38
C ILE A 486 3.00 8.06 31.97
N ASN A 487 4.07 8.60 32.53
CA ASN A 487 5.18 7.80 33.02
C ASN A 487 5.94 8.49 34.18
N ILE A 488 7.11 7.96 34.56
CA ILE A 488 7.88 8.50 35.70
C ILE A 488 8.40 9.94 35.48
N ALA A 489 8.49 10.39 34.21
CA ALA A 489 8.89 11.78 33.93
C ALA A 489 7.82 12.78 34.40
N ASP A 490 6.53 12.43 34.26
CA ASP A 490 5.39 13.22 34.72
C ASP A 490 5.36 13.30 36.25
N VAL A 491 5.56 12.16 36.91
CA VAL A 491 5.68 12.11 38.38
C VAL A 491 6.79 13.04 38.84
N THR A 492 7.94 12.99 38.20
CA THR A 492 9.10 13.83 38.56
C THR A 492 8.80 15.31 38.36
N LEU A 493 8.15 15.65 37.24
CA LEU A 493 7.79 17.02 36.90
C LEU A 493 6.72 17.56 37.85
N LEU A 494 5.70 16.77 38.21
CA LEU A 494 4.65 17.12 39.18
C LEU A 494 5.24 17.38 40.56
N ILE A 495 6.14 16.51 41.02
CA ILE A 495 6.86 16.74 42.31
C ILE A 495 7.63 18.05 42.26
N ARG A 496 8.37 18.31 41.17
CA ARG A 496 9.12 19.55 41.00
C ARG A 496 8.20 20.79 41.05
N TYR A 497 7.06 20.70 40.38
CA TYR A 497 6.05 21.78 40.41
C TYR A 497 5.53 22.06 41.80
N ILE A 498 5.10 21.03 42.54
CA ILE A 498 4.58 21.17 43.92
C ILE A 498 5.62 21.78 44.85
N LEU A 499 6.90 21.38 44.71
CA LEU A 499 7.98 21.87 45.57
C LEU A 499 8.42 23.31 45.25
N SER A 500 8.38 23.71 43.97
CA SER A 500 8.94 24.99 43.53
C SER A 500 7.89 26.05 43.20
N GLY A 501 6.64 25.68 43.00
CA GLY A 501 5.59 26.54 42.47
C GLY A 501 5.82 27.01 41.04
N ASN A 502 6.84 26.45 40.36
CA ASN A 502 7.18 26.85 38.99
C ASN A 502 6.43 25.98 37.97
N ALA A 503 5.47 26.60 37.28
CA ALA A 503 4.65 25.95 36.23
C ALA A 503 5.30 25.91 34.84
N THR A 504 6.60 26.29 34.71
CA THR A 504 7.30 26.17 33.43
C THR A 504 7.37 24.71 33.03
N ASP A 505 6.90 24.43 31.82
CA ASP A 505 6.80 23.08 31.23
C ASP A 505 5.83 22.13 31.96
N VAL A 506 4.93 22.66 32.82
CA VAL A 506 3.92 21.87 33.56
C VAL A 506 2.53 22.17 33.04
N TRP A 507 1.81 21.13 32.70
CA TRP A 507 0.38 21.21 32.37
C TRP A 507 -0.45 21.04 33.63
N VAL A 508 -0.81 22.17 34.27
CA VAL A 508 -1.49 22.18 35.59
C VAL A 508 -2.85 21.47 35.52
N ASP A 509 -3.57 21.60 34.38
CA ASP A 509 -4.89 20.96 34.19
C ASP A 509 -4.81 19.42 34.14
N SER A 510 -3.67 18.85 33.72
CA SER A 510 -3.44 17.41 33.75
C SER A 510 -2.88 16.89 35.05
N SER A 511 -2.54 17.81 35.97
CA SER A 511 -1.80 17.52 37.21
C SER A 511 -2.71 17.20 38.38
N ASP A 512 -4.00 17.52 38.31
CA ASP A 512 -5.02 17.17 39.32
C ASP A 512 -5.47 15.72 39.09
N CYS A 513 -4.60 14.78 39.52
CA CYS A 513 -4.73 13.37 39.20
C CYS A 513 -5.80 12.64 40.02
N ASP A 514 -6.18 13.18 41.19
CA ASP A 514 -7.28 12.65 41.98
C ASP A 514 -8.59 13.42 41.79
N GLN A 515 -8.56 14.48 40.95
CA GLN A 515 -9.71 15.29 40.52
C GLN A 515 -10.44 15.99 41.69
N ASP A 516 -9.70 16.35 42.75
CA ASP A 516 -10.24 17.07 43.90
C ASP A 516 -10.28 18.60 43.72
N GLY A 517 -9.73 19.10 42.59
CA GLY A 517 -9.64 20.51 42.23
C GLY A 517 -8.39 21.22 42.75
N ASN A 518 -7.45 20.50 43.37
CA ASN A 518 -6.21 21.06 43.90
C ASN A 518 -5.02 20.21 43.46
N VAL A 519 -3.96 20.83 42.97
CA VAL A 519 -2.73 20.10 42.62
C VAL A 519 -1.80 20.05 43.84
N ASN A 520 -1.63 18.87 44.44
CA ASN A 520 -0.89 18.63 45.66
C ASN A 520 -0.25 17.22 45.72
N ILE A 521 0.23 16.80 46.90
CA ILE A 521 0.92 15.49 47.03
C ILE A 521 0.00 14.28 46.82
N ALA A 522 -1.33 14.45 46.96
CA ALA A 522 -2.28 13.37 46.68
C ALA A 522 -2.27 13.00 45.20
N ASP A 523 -2.11 13.99 44.30
CA ASP A 523 -2.00 13.79 42.86
C ASP A 523 -0.74 12.99 42.48
N VAL A 524 0.37 13.28 43.15
CA VAL A 524 1.59 12.47 42.96
C VAL A 524 1.34 11.02 43.33
N THR A 525 0.58 10.78 44.41
CA THR A 525 0.26 9.42 44.85
C THR A 525 -0.68 8.73 43.85
N ALA A 526 -1.70 9.45 43.36
CA ALA A 526 -2.61 8.97 42.32
C ALA A 526 -1.85 8.65 41.01
N LEU A 527 -0.98 9.56 40.58
CA LEU A 527 -0.16 9.37 39.36
C LEU A 527 0.82 8.20 39.49
N ILE A 528 1.49 8.04 40.63
CA ILE A 528 2.34 6.87 40.89
C ILE A 528 1.53 5.59 40.83
N SER A 529 0.34 5.56 41.43
CA SER A 529 -0.55 4.39 41.40
C SER A 529 -0.95 4.03 40.00
N PHE A 530 -1.27 5.02 39.16
CA PHE A 530 -1.56 4.81 37.74
C PHE A 530 -0.35 4.26 36.99
N VAL A 531 0.84 4.85 37.12
CA VAL A 531 2.07 4.42 36.44
C VAL A 531 2.47 2.99 36.79
N LEU A 532 2.21 2.57 38.04
CA LEU A 532 2.52 1.22 38.53
C LEU A 532 1.40 0.19 38.24
N GLY A 533 0.16 0.60 38.24
CA GLY A 533 -1.01 -0.28 38.19
C GLY A 533 -1.90 -0.12 36.95
N GLY A 534 -1.69 0.91 36.15
CA GLY A 534 -2.45 1.17 34.91
C GLY A 534 -3.91 1.60 35.11
N SER A 535 -4.31 1.96 36.32
CA SER A 535 -5.65 2.47 36.66
C SER A 535 -5.60 3.61 37.64
N TRP A 536 -6.45 4.60 37.45
CA TRP A 536 -6.65 5.68 38.44
C TRP A 536 -7.32 5.13 39.69
N PRO A 537 -6.97 5.64 40.85
CA PRO A 537 -7.52 5.20 42.13
C PRO A 537 -9.03 5.43 42.28
#